data_01608d9ea10cce632e2b03d95e87f844
#
_entry.id   01608d9ea10cce632e2b03d95e87f844
#
_cell.length_a   1.000
_cell.length_b   1.000
_cell.length_c   1.000
_cell.angle_alpha   90.00
_cell.angle_beta   90.00
_cell.angle_gamma   90.00
#
_symmetry.space_group_name_H-M   'P 1'
#
loop_
_entity.id
_entity.type
_entity.pdbx_description
1 polymer ?
#
loop_
_entity_poly.entity_id
_entity_poly.type
_entity_poly.pdbx_seq_one_letter_code
_entity_poly.pdbx_strand_id
1 'polypeptide(L)'
;TVCCAWQLLPAGTLRLARGLPSVIALRGIAAAAFFGFEAFLPLLLSRERGLSPLLAGVALSVGALGWFSGSWYQGHSRAGWSRPRLLKIGACFMSLGIVISAGAVWPVIPVPVAIAGWALTGLGMGLLYPSLSVLTLSLSPPAQQGANSSALQLSEAIAVAGMLALAGALFAALLASATAAAYLSVFALAWLLAVAGLLVARRV
;
A
#
# COMPACT_ATOMS: atom_id res chain seq x y z
N THR A 1 4.31 -8.95 22.66
CA THR A 1 4.26 -7.60 22.02
C THR A 1 3.01 -7.43 21.14
N VAL A 2 2.68 -8.37 20.24
CA VAL A 2 1.51 -8.27 19.36
C VAL A 2 0.18 -8.27 20.13
N CYS A 3 0.07 -9.07 21.21
CA CYS A 3 -1.14 -9.12 22.06
C CYS A 3 -1.46 -7.80 22.77
N CYS A 4 -0.45 -6.98 23.10
CA CYS A 4 -0.65 -5.68 23.75
C CYS A 4 -1.03 -4.59 22.73
N ALA A 5 -0.51 -4.66 21.51
CA ALA A 5 -0.81 -3.71 20.44
C ALA A 5 -2.30 -3.74 20.04
N TRP A 6 -2.95 -4.89 20.16
CA TRP A 6 -4.38 -5.08 19.93
C TRP A 6 -5.28 -4.22 20.84
N GLN A 7 -4.86 -4.00 22.08
CA GLN A 7 -5.62 -3.19 23.05
C GLN A 7 -5.55 -1.68 22.73
N LEU A 8 -4.57 -1.27 21.93
CA LEU A 8 -4.36 0.11 21.54
C LEU A 8 -5.13 0.51 20.26
N LEU A 9 -5.70 -0.46 19.55
CA LEU A 9 -6.55 -0.19 18.40
C LEU A 9 -8.01 0.01 18.84
N PRO A 10 -8.73 0.99 18.25
CA PRO A 10 -10.16 1.18 18.53
C PRO A 10 -10.96 -0.09 18.33
N ALA A 11 -11.96 -0.28 19.20
CA ALA A 11 -12.84 -1.45 19.15
C ALA A 11 -13.47 -1.59 17.74
N GLY A 12 -13.44 -2.81 17.20
CA GLY A 12 -14.00 -3.11 15.88
C GLY A 12 -13.02 -2.93 14.70
N THR A 13 -11.78 -2.42 14.90
CA THR A 13 -10.79 -2.26 13.81
C THR A 13 -10.55 -3.57 13.08
N LEU A 14 -10.37 -4.67 13.77
CA LEU A 14 -10.11 -5.98 13.18
C LEU A 14 -11.36 -6.67 12.59
N ARG A 15 -12.54 -6.23 13.01
CA ARG A 15 -13.81 -6.66 12.42
C ARG A 15 -14.22 -5.78 11.25
N LEU A 16 -13.38 -4.80 10.90
CA LEU A 16 -13.64 -3.83 9.83
C LEU A 16 -15.01 -3.15 10.01
N ALA A 17 -15.33 -2.78 11.25
CA ALA A 17 -16.58 -2.11 11.55
C ALA A 17 -16.64 -0.76 10.82
N ARG A 18 -17.83 -0.35 10.36
CA ARG A 18 -18.02 0.87 9.57
C ARG A 18 -17.52 2.12 10.30
N GLY A 19 -17.03 3.10 9.53
CA GLY A 19 -16.52 4.38 10.03
C GLY A 19 -15.06 4.31 10.47
N LEU A 20 -14.70 4.94 11.56
CA LEU A 20 -13.31 5.09 12.05
C LEU A 20 -12.53 3.76 12.14
N PRO A 21 -13.09 2.64 12.63
CA PRO A 21 -12.38 1.36 12.66
C PRO A 21 -11.94 0.88 11.27
N SER A 22 -12.80 1.04 10.25
CA SER A 22 -12.44 0.72 8.86
C SER A 22 -11.38 1.67 8.28
N VAL A 23 -11.38 2.93 8.66
CA VAL A 23 -10.34 3.90 8.25
C VAL A 23 -8.97 3.47 8.78
N ILE A 24 -8.90 3.12 10.07
CA ILE A 24 -7.66 2.68 10.72
C ILE A 24 -7.17 1.35 10.14
N ALA A 25 -8.07 0.39 9.92
CA ALA A 25 -7.71 -0.87 9.28
C ALA A 25 -7.23 -0.68 7.83
N LEU A 26 -7.91 0.18 7.05
CA LEU A 26 -7.55 0.47 5.67
C LEU A 26 -6.16 1.12 5.56
N ARG A 27 -5.75 1.93 6.54
CA ARG A 27 -4.40 2.49 6.62
C ARG A 27 -3.35 1.39 6.66
N GLY A 28 -3.50 0.44 7.58
CA GLY A 28 -2.58 -0.69 7.70
C GLY A 28 -2.56 -1.57 6.45
N ILE A 29 -3.73 -1.92 5.91
CA ILE A 29 -3.87 -2.75 4.71
C ILE A 29 -3.19 -2.08 3.50
N ALA A 30 -3.46 -0.79 3.26
CA ALA A 30 -2.88 -0.06 2.14
C ALA A 30 -1.36 0.09 2.27
N ALA A 31 -0.87 0.40 3.47
CA ALA A 31 0.54 0.49 3.75
C ALA A 31 1.27 -0.85 3.56
N ALA A 32 0.70 -1.94 4.08
CA ALA A 32 1.26 -3.28 3.91
C ALA A 32 1.34 -3.69 2.44
N ALA A 33 0.30 -3.39 1.64
CA ALA A 33 0.30 -3.66 0.21
C ALA A 33 1.40 -2.87 -0.51
N PHE A 34 1.48 -1.56 -0.25
CA PHE A 34 2.43 -0.66 -0.91
C PHE A 34 3.88 -0.98 -0.52
N PHE A 35 4.21 -0.92 0.76
CA PHE A 35 5.58 -1.11 1.24
C PHE A 35 6.06 -2.56 1.09
N GLY A 36 5.15 -3.53 1.18
CA GLY A 36 5.47 -4.93 0.91
C GLY A 36 5.86 -5.17 -0.55
N PHE A 37 5.19 -4.52 -1.50
CA PHE A 37 5.56 -4.56 -2.92
C PHE A 37 6.86 -3.79 -3.18
N GLU A 38 6.96 -2.56 -2.65
CA GLU A 38 8.11 -1.67 -2.80
C GLU A 38 9.43 -2.34 -2.40
N ALA A 39 9.43 -3.10 -1.31
CA ALA A 39 10.64 -3.74 -0.78
C ALA A 39 11.29 -4.74 -1.77
N PHE A 40 10.51 -5.36 -2.64
CA PHE A 40 11.00 -6.39 -3.56
C PHE A 40 11.13 -5.91 -5.01
N LEU A 41 10.52 -4.77 -5.38
CA LEU A 41 10.58 -4.23 -6.74
C LEU A 41 12.02 -3.91 -7.18
N PRO A 42 12.85 -3.17 -6.40
CA PRO A 42 14.22 -2.87 -6.83
C PRO A 42 15.09 -4.13 -6.88
N LEU A 43 14.82 -5.12 -6.03
CA LEU A 43 15.52 -6.41 -6.08
C LEU A 43 15.23 -7.13 -7.41
N LEU A 44 13.96 -7.18 -7.83
CA LEU A 44 13.56 -7.73 -9.14
C LEU A 44 14.23 -6.96 -10.28
N LEU A 45 14.17 -5.63 -10.27
CA LEU A 45 14.72 -4.80 -11.35
C LEU A 45 16.24 -4.96 -11.47
N SER A 46 16.97 -5.05 -10.36
CA SER A 46 18.42 -5.19 -10.39
C SER A 46 18.88 -6.62 -10.67
N ARG A 47 18.27 -7.62 -10.02
CA ARG A 47 18.73 -9.02 -10.13
C ARG A 47 18.23 -9.72 -11.39
N GLU A 48 16.96 -9.52 -11.76
CA GLU A 48 16.32 -10.27 -12.84
C GLU A 48 16.25 -9.46 -14.15
N ARG A 49 16.25 -8.13 -14.04
CA ARG A 49 16.14 -7.25 -15.22
C ARG A 49 17.45 -6.53 -15.55
N GLY A 50 18.53 -6.77 -14.79
CA GLY A 50 19.87 -6.26 -15.06
C GLY A 50 20.04 -4.75 -14.91
N LEU A 51 19.12 -4.06 -14.23
CA LEU A 51 19.28 -2.63 -13.96
C LEU A 51 20.40 -2.41 -12.95
N SER A 52 21.21 -1.37 -13.14
CA SER A 52 22.15 -0.95 -12.11
C SER A 52 21.39 -0.53 -10.85
N PRO A 53 21.99 -0.62 -9.64
CA PRO A 53 21.36 -0.15 -8.40
C PRO A 53 20.88 1.30 -8.46
N LEU A 54 21.62 2.16 -9.20
CA LEU A 54 21.23 3.53 -9.43
C LEU A 54 19.91 3.62 -10.23
N LEU A 55 19.79 2.88 -11.33
CA LEU A 55 18.57 2.88 -12.15
C LEU A 55 17.38 2.26 -11.41
N ALA A 56 17.59 1.22 -10.61
CA ALA A 56 16.56 0.66 -9.75
C ALA A 56 16.06 1.67 -8.71
N GLY A 57 16.97 2.47 -8.11
CA GLY A 57 16.62 3.57 -7.23
C GLY A 57 15.85 4.70 -7.93
N VAL A 58 16.25 5.06 -9.16
CA VAL A 58 15.50 6.02 -9.97
C VAL A 58 14.10 5.51 -10.28
N ALA A 59 13.95 4.22 -10.61
CA ALA A 59 12.65 3.60 -10.84
C ALA A 59 11.73 3.70 -9.59
N LEU A 60 12.29 3.52 -8.39
CA LEU A 60 11.52 3.74 -7.15
C LEU A 60 11.06 5.19 -7.00
N SER A 61 11.89 6.15 -7.38
CA SER A 61 11.54 7.58 -7.30
C SER A 61 10.33 7.94 -8.15
N VAL A 62 10.07 7.19 -9.24
CA VAL A 62 8.87 7.39 -10.06
C VAL A 62 7.58 7.09 -9.27
N GLY A 63 7.58 6.07 -8.40
CA GLY A 63 6.48 5.82 -7.48
C GLY A 63 6.27 6.95 -6.48
N ALA A 64 7.35 7.53 -5.96
CA ALA A 64 7.28 8.70 -5.07
C ALA A 64 6.70 9.93 -5.79
N LEU A 65 7.05 10.15 -7.07
CA LEU A 65 6.43 11.19 -7.91
C LEU A 65 4.93 10.93 -8.13
N GLY A 66 4.54 9.68 -8.35
CA GLY A 66 3.13 9.27 -8.39
C GLY A 66 2.41 9.63 -7.09
N TRP A 67 2.99 9.26 -5.94
CA TRP A 67 2.45 9.59 -4.63
C TRP A 67 2.30 11.10 -4.42
N PHE A 68 3.34 11.86 -4.71
CA PHE A 68 3.30 13.31 -4.65
C PHE A 68 2.16 13.87 -5.51
N SER A 69 2.03 13.41 -6.76
CA SER A 69 1.01 13.87 -7.70
C SER A 69 -0.41 13.62 -7.18
N GLY A 70 -0.68 12.44 -6.61
CA GLY A 70 -1.96 12.11 -5.98
C GLY A 70 -2.28 12.97 -4.76
N SER A 71 -1.28 13.20 -3.91
CA SER A 71 -1.42 14.06 -2.73
C SER A 71 -1.62 15.52 -3.11
N TRP A 72 -0.87 16.01 -4.09
CA TRP A 72 -0.98 17.36 -4.61
C TRP A 72 -2.35 17.61 -5.24
N TYR A 73 -2.84 16.66 -6.04
CA TYR A 73 -4.17 16.72 -6.64
C TYR A 73 -5.26 16.90 -5.58
N GLN A 74 -5.21 16.16 -4.47
CA GLN A 74 -6.18 16.31 -3.38
C GLN A 74 -6.19 17.71 -2.76
N GLY A 75 -5.01 18.32 -2.61
CA GLY A 75 -4.87 19.65 -2.01
C GLY A 75 -5.34 20.79 -2.91
N HIS A 76 -5.25 20.62 -4.24
CA HIS A 76 -5.52 21.68 -5.22
C HIS A 76 -6.78 21.46 -6.06
N SER A 77 -7.35 20.25 -6.04
CA SER A 77 -8.52 19.95 -6.87
C SER A 77 -9.78 20.64 -6.34
N ARG A 78 -10.42 21.40 -7.22
CA ARG A 78 -11.76 22.01 -7.00
C ARG A 78 -12.89 21.02 -7.33
N ALA A 79 -12.58 19.78 -7.71
CA ALA A 79 -13.57 18.80 -8.20
C ALA A 79 -14.56 18.31 -7.13
N GLY A 80 -14.41 18.70 -5.87
CA GLY A 80 -15.36 18.39 -4.79
C GLY A 80 -15.56 16.89 -4.51
N TRP A 81 -14.59 16.06 -4.87
CA TRP A 81 -14.73 14.61 -4.67
C TRP A 81 -14.75 14.24 -3.19
N SER A 82 -15.73 13.44 -2.81
CA SER A 82 -15.86 12.94 -1.44
C SER A 82 -14.66 12.05 -1.06
N ARG A 83 -14.25 12.09 0.20
CA ARG A 83 -13.14 11.26 0.71
C ARG A 83 -13.35 9.76 0.43
N PRO A 84 -14.54 9.16 0.65
CA PRO A 84 -14.78 7.77 0.30
C PRO A 84 -14.58 7.46 -1.19
N ARG A 85 -14.88 8.41 -2.09
CA ARG A 85 -14.61 8.24 -3.53
C ARG A 85 -13.12 8.21 -3.83
N LEU A 86 -12.34 9.12 -3.22
CA LEU A 86 -10.88 9.15 -3.35
C LEU A 86 -10.24 7.86 -2.84
N LEU A 87 -10.73 7.31 -1.72
CA LEU A 87 -10.25 6.02 -1.20
C LEU A 87 -10.47 4.88 -2.19
N LYS A 88 -11.65 4.79 -2.82
CA LYS A 88 -11.96 3.75 -3.81
C LYS A 88 -11.09 3.87 -5.06
N ILE A 89 -10.95 5.07 -5.59
CA ILE A 89 -10.11 5.34 -6.77
C ILE A 89 -8.64 5.04 -6.45
N GLY A 90 -8.14 5.50 -5.30
CA GLY A 90 -6.78 5.25 -4.88
C GLY A 90 -6.48 3.76 -4.69
N ALA A 91 -7.38 3.01 -4.05
CA ALA A 91 -7.24 1.57 -3.90
C ALA A 91 -7.30 0.82 -5.25
N CYS A 92 -8.13 1.28 -6.19
CA CYS A 92 -8.20 0.74 -7.54
C CYS A 92 -6.89 0.99 -8.30
N PHE A 93 -6.35 2.21 -8.27
CA PHE A 93 -5.08 2.54 -8.91
C PHE A 93 -3.92 1.76 -8.31
N MET A 94 -3.88 1.63 -6.99
CA MET A 94 -2.86 0.83 -6.31
C MET A 94 -2.93 -0.64 -6.72
N SER A 95 -4.12 -1.24 -6.73
CA SER A 95 -4.32 -2.64 -7.13
C SER A 95 -3.92 -2.87 -8.59
N LEU A 96 -4.35 -2.01 -9.51
CA LEU A 96 -4.01 -2.09 -10.94
C LEU A 96 -2.51 -1.86 -11.16
N GLY A 97 -1.93 -0.88 -10.49
CA GLY A 97 -0.52 -0.55 -10.59
C GLY A 97 0.39 -1.69 -10.13
N ILE A 98 0.04 -2.36 -9.02
CA ILE A 98 0.77 -3.55 -8.53
C ILE A 98 0.76 -4.67 -9.60
N VAL A 99 -0.39 -4.95 -10.23
CA VAL A 99 -0.49 -5.98 -11.28
C VAL A 99 0.38 -5.64 -12.47
N ILE A 100 0.32 -4.39 -12.96
CA ILE A 100 1.15 -3.93 -14.08
C ILE A 100 2.64 -4.03 -13.73
N SER A 101 3.04 -3.58 -12.53
CA SER A 101 4.43 -3.63 -12.09
C SER A 101 4.94 -5.05 -11.86
N ALA A 102 4.10 -5.96 -11.36
CA ALA A 102 4.42 -7.37 -11.20
C ALA A 102 4.72 -8.04 -12.55
N GLY A 103 4.24 -7.47 -13.66
CA GLY A 103 4.61 -7.89 -15.02
C GLY A 103 6.12 -7.90 -15.28
N ALA A 104 6.91 -7.12 -14.53
CA ALA A 104 8.37 -7.16 -14.61
C ALA A 104 9.00 -8.54 -14.31
N VAL A 105 8.28 -9.47 -13.71
CA VAL A 105 8.72 -10.86 -13.53
C VAL A 105 8.95 -11.55 -14.88
N TRP A 106 8.17 -11.19 -15.90
CA TRP A 106 8.30 -11.77 -17.24
C TRP A 106 9.21 -10.91 -18.13
N PRO A 107 10.28 -11.48 -18.72
CA PRO A 107 11.22 -10.74 -19.59
C PRO A 107 10.55 -10.08 -20.79
N VAL A 108 9.44 -10.62 -21.28
CA VAL A 108 8.68 -10.09 -22.41
C VAL A 108 8.05 -8.72 -22.11
N ILE A 109 7.78 -8.42 -20.83
CA ILE A 109 7.22 -7.12 -20.43
C ILE A 109 8.35 -6.10 -20.30
N PRO A 110 8.32 -4.98 -21.06
CA PRO A 110 9.35 -3.95 -20.97
C PRO A 110 9.39 -3.29 -19.58
N VAL A 111 10.59 -3.02 -19.07
CA VAL A 111 10.79 -2.37 -17.76
C VAL A 111 10.02 -1.05 -17.61
N PRO A 112 9.96 -0.16 -18.64
CA PRO A 112 9.16 1.06 -18.54
C PRO A 112 7.68 0.84 -18.23
N VAL A 113 7.08 -0.28 -18.67
CA VAL A 113 5.68 -0.64 -18.34
C VAL A 113 5.55 -0.91 -16.85
N ALA A 114 6.49 -1.67 -16.27
CA ALA A 114 6.49 -1.93 -14.84
C ALA A 114 6.68 -0.65 -14.01
N ILE A 115 7.56 0.26 -14.47
CA ILE A 115 7.78 1.56 -13.83
C ILE A 115 6.51 2.43 -13.91
N ALA A 116 5.79 2.43 -15.04
CA ALA A 116 4.51 3.12 -15.17
C ALA A 116 3.44 2.55 -14.22
N GLY A 117 3.39 1.23 -14.07
CA GLY A 117 2.56 0.57 -13.05
C GLY A 117 2.92 1.04 -11.63
N TRP A 118 4.21 1.16 -11.33
CA TRP A 118 4.68 1.65 -10.03
C TRP A 118 4.30 3.13 -9.79
N ALA A 119 4.39 3.98 -10.81
CA ALA A 119 3.86 5.34 -10.74
C ALA A 119 2.36 5.38 -10.41
N LEU A 120 1.58 4.49 -11.04
CA LEU A 120 0.15 4.36 -10.79
C LEU A 120 -0.14 3.86 -9.37
N THR A 121 0.67 2.92 -8.85
CA THR A 121 0.61 2.46 -7.46
C THR A 121 0.84 3.62 -6.49
N GLY A 122 1.88 4.43 -6.75
CA GLY A 122 2.18 5.64 -5.98
C GLY A 122 1.05 6.66 -6.04
N LEU A 123 0.49 6.93 -7.23
CA LEU A 123 -0.66 7.82 -7.40
C LEU A 123 -1.85 7.35 -6.54
N GLY A 124 -2.13 6.04 -6.55
CA GLY A 124 -3.16 5.43 -5.69
C GLY A 124 -2.91 5.71 -4.21
N MET A 125 -1.68 5.52 -3.76
CA MET A 125 -1.26 5.79 -2.38
C MET A 125 -1.40 7.28 -2.03
N GLY A 126 -1.02 8.18 -2.95
CA GLY A 126 -1.19 9.63 -2.80
C GLY A 126 -2.65 10.07 -2.64
N LEU A 127 -3.60 9.34 -3.21
CA LEU A 127 -5.03 9.56 -3.00
C LEU A 127 -5.54 8.97 -1.68
N LEU A 128 -4.99 7.83 -1.26
CA LEU A 128 -5.41 7.14 -0.03
C LEU A 128 -4.94 7.84 1.24
N TYR A 129 -3.64 8.07 1.36
CA TYR A 129 -3.00 8.42 2.62
C TYR A 129 -3.52 9.71 3.26
N PRO A 130 -3.54 10.86 2.55
CA PRO A 130 -4.07 12.09 3.14
C PRO A 130 -5.55 11.98 3.46
N SER A 131 -6.32 11.24 2.62
CA SER A 131 -7.75 11.02 2.86
C SER A 131 -8.02 10.25 4.15
N LEU A 132 -7.22 9.21 4.45
CA LEU A 132 -7.33 8.43 5.67
C LEU A 132 -6.99 9.28 6.91
N SER A 133 -5.96 10.11 6.83
CA SER A 133 -5.58 11.02 7.93
C SER A 133 -6.69 12.03 8.24
N VAL A 134 -7.26 12.65 7.20
CA VAL A 134 -8.37 13.60 7.37
C VAL A 134 -9.62 12.91 7.94
N LEU A 135 -9.97 11.72 7.44
CA LEU A 135 -11.11 10.95 7.94
C LEU A 135 -10.92 10.51 9.39
N THR A 136 -9.71 10.14 9.78
CA THR A 136 -9.42 9.81 11.19
C THR A 136 -9.72 11.00 12.10
N LEU A 137 -9.28 12.20 11.73
CA LEU A 137 -9.52 13.39 12.52
C LEU A 137 -11.03 13.78 12.53
N SER A 138 -11.69 13.74 11.36
CA SER A 138 -13.09 14.15 11.23
C SER A 138 -14.09 13.20 11.91
N LEU A 139 -13.74 11.90 11.99
CA LEU A 139 -14.56 10.88 12.64
C LEU A 139 -14.24 10.70 14.14
N SER A 140 -13.24 11.43 14.64
CA SER A 140 -12.81 11.35 16.05
C SER A 140 -13.33 12.53 16.85
N PRO A 141 -13.89 12.31 18.06
CA PRO A 141 -14.13 13.37 19.03
C PRO A 141 -12.83 14.14 19.32
N PRO A 142 -12.86 15.47 19.54
CA PRO A 142 -11.64 16.26 19.76
C PRO A 142 -10.71 15.69 20.85
N ALA A 143 -11.27 15.19 21.95
CA ALA A 143 -10.50 14.57 23.04
C ALA A 143 -9.80 13.26 22.66
N GLN A 144 -10.20 12.60 21.56
CA GLN A 144 -9.67 11.30 21.12
C GLN A 144 -8.83 11.39 19.84
N GLN A 145 -8.71 12.57 19.20
CA GLN A 145 -8.00 12.71 17.94
C GLN A 145 -6.54 12.27 18.03
N GLY A 146 -5.85 12.58 19.13
CA GLY A 146 -4.47 12.13 19.36
C GLY A 146 -4.36 10.62 19.48
N ALA A 147 -5.20 9.98 20.27
CA ALA A 147 -5.22 8.53 20.44
C ALA A 147 -5.54 7.79 19.13
N ASN A 148 -6.54 8.28 18.37
CA ASN A 148 -6.92 7.68 17.09
C ASN A 148 -5.86 7.91 16.00
N SER A 149 -5.15 9.03 16.01
CA SER A 149 -4.01 9.26 15.13
C SER A 149 -2.83 8.32 15.46
N SER A 150 -2.59 8.06 16.76
CA SER A 150 -1.60 7.07 17.18
C SER A 150 -2.02 5.64 16.78
N ALA A 151 -3.30 5.28 16.92
CA ALA A 151 -3.83 4.00 16.47
C ALA A 151 -3.71 3.81 14.95
N LEU A 152 -3.89 4.89 14.16
CA LEU A 152 -3.68 4.89 12.72
C LEU A 152 -2.23 4.50 12.37
N GLN A 153 -1.25 5.11 13.01
CA GLN A 153 0.18 4.83 12.79
C GLN A 153 0.57 3.45 13.30
N LEU A 154 0.00 3.01 14.43
CA LEU A 154 0.23 1.68 14.98
C LEU A 154 -0.30 0.58 14.05
N SER A 155 -1.50 0.78 13.48
CA SER A 155 -2.09 -0.13 12.48
C SER A 155 -1.16 -0.27 11.26
N GLU A 156 -0.63 0.85 10.76
CA GLU A 156 0.35 0.87 9.69
C GLU A 156 1.61 0.08 10.05
N ALA A 157 2.24 0.41 11.17
CA ALA A 157 3.50 -0.21 11.59
C ALA A 157 3.38 -1.73 11.76
N ILE A 158 2.31 -2.21 12.40
CA ILE A 158 2.07 -3.64 12.61
C ILE A 158 1.81 -4.34 11.27
N ALA A 159 0.98 -3.76 10.42
CA ALA A 159 0.61 -4.37 9.14
C ALA A 159 1.82 -4.43 8.18
N VAL A 160 2.63 -3.38 8.11
CA VAL A 160 3.86 -3.36 7.31
C VAL A 160 4.87 -4.36 7.85
N ALA A 161 5.14 -4.38 9.16
CA ALA A 161 6.05 -5.35 9.76
C ALA A 161 5.62 -6.79 9.52
N GLY A 162 4.33 -7.09 9.69
CA GLY A 162 3.75 -8.40 9.41
C GLY A 162 3.88 -8.80 7.94
N MET A 163 3.58 -7.86 7.03
CA MET A 163 3.74 -8.07 5.59
C MET A 163 5.19 -8.36 5.21
N LEU A 164 6.14 -7.57 5.69
CA LEU A 164 7.55 -7.75 5.36
C LEU A 164 8.11 -9.07 5.92
N ALA A 165 7.72 -9.45 7.13
CA ALA A 165 8.10 -10.72 7.72
C ALA A 165 7.55 -11.91 6.92
N LEU A 166 6.27 -11.89 6.57
CA LEU A 166 5.64 -12.94 5.77
C LEU A 166 6.21 -12.99 4.35
N ALA A 167 6.34 -11.84 3.71
CA ALA A 167 6.90 -11.73 2.36
C ALA A 167 8.34 -12.22 2.31
N GLY A 168 9.17 -11.85 3.30
CA GLY A 168 10.56 -12.33 3.41
C GLY A 168 10.64 -13.84 3.60
N ALA A 169 9.80 -14.42 4.45
CA ALA A 169 9.74 -15.85 4.66
C ALA A 169 9.31 -16.62 3.39
N LEU A 170 8.25 -16.15 2.72
CA LEU A 170 7.77 -16.75 1.46
C LEU A 170 8.82 -16.66 0.36
N PHE A 171 9.43 -15.47 0.22
CA PHE A 171 10.48 -15.24 -0.77
C PHE A 171 11.67 -16.17 -0.55
N ALA A 172 12.17 -16.26 0.68
CA ALA A 172 13.30 -17.13 1.02
C ALA A 172 12.99 -18.61 0.78
N ALA A 173 11.79 -19.06 1.13
CA ALA A 173 11.37 -20.46 0.94
C ALA A 173 11.29 -20.86 -0.54
N LEU A 174 10.91 -19.94 -1.43
CA LEU A 174 10.70 -20.25 -2.85
C LEU A 174 11.90 -19.89 -3.73
N LEU A 175 12.81 -19.03 -3.27
CA LEU A 175 13.91 -18.51 -4.08
C LEU A 175 14.82 -19.61 -4.64
N ALA A 176 15.10 -20.65 -3.83
CA ALA A 176 15.99 -21.74 -4.24
C ALA A 176 15.37 -22.65 -5.31
N SER A 177 14.05 -22.76 -5.39
CA SER A 177 13.34 -23.66 -6.30
C SER A 177 12.81 -22.97 -7.55
N ALA A 178 12.33 -21.74 -7.43
CA ALA A 178 11.71 -21.00 -8.53
C ALA A 178 11.72 -19.48 -8.27
N THR A 179 12.72 -18.78 -8.78
CA THR A 179 12.89 -17.31 -8.59
C THR A 179 11.63 -16.52 -8.97
N ALA A 180 11.03 -16.83 -10.13
CA ALA A 180 9.80 -16.16 -10.55
C ALA A 180 8.64 -16.38 -9.56
N ALA A 181 8.49 -17.60 -9.02
CA ALA A 181 7.46 -17.91 -8.03
C ALA A 181 7.72 -17.17 -6.70
N ALA A 182 8.98 -16.96 -6.32
CA ALA A 182 9.33 -16.18 -5.13
C ALA A 182 8.84 -14.72 -5.25
N TYR A 183 9.11 -14.04 -6.36
CA TYR A 183 8.60 -12.68 -6.59
C TYR A 183 7.08 -12.65 -6.71
N LEU A 184 6.49 -13.57 -7.49
CA LEU A 184 5.04 -13.60 -7.70
C LEU A 184 4.27 -13.86 -6.41
N SER A 185 4.79 -14.67 -5.49
CA SER A 185 4.13 -14.92 -4.20
C SER A 185 4.02 -13.66 -3.35
N VAL A 186 5.09 -12.86 -3.30
CA VAL A 186 5.11 -11.57 -2.58
C VAL A 186 4.19 -10.56 -3.25
N PHE A 187 4.25 -10.46 -4.58
CA PHE A 187 3.42 -9.51 -5.33
C PHE A 187 1.94 -9.89 -5.30
N ALA A 188 1.62 -11.18 -5.33
CA ALA A 188 0.26 -11.66 -5.15
C ALA A 188 -0.27 -11.32 -3.75
N LEU A 189 0.54 -11.50 -2.70
CA LEU A 189 0.15 -11.12 -1.34
C LEU A 189 -0.11 -9.61 -1.24
N ALA A 190 0.76 -8.77 -1.80
CA ALA A 190 0.58 -7.32 -1.85
C ALA A 190 -0.70 -6.94 -2.64
N TRP A 191 -0.94 -7.58 -3.77
CA TRP A 191 -2.14 -7.36 -4.58
C TRP A 191 -3.42 -7.79 -3.85
N LEU A 192 -3.43 -8.94 -3.18
CA LEU A 192 -4.58 -9.39 -2.38
C LEU A 192 -4.91 -8.40 -1.27
N LEU A 193 -3.88 -7.82 -0.63
CA LEU A 193 -4.08 -6.75 0.36
C LEU A 193 -4.65 -5.48 -0.30
N ALA A 194 -4.16 -5.07 -1.49
CA ALA A 194 -4.70 -3.93 -2.21
C ALA A 194 -6.18 -4.13 -2.58
N VAL A 195 -6.56 -5.32 -3.04
CA VAL A 195 -7.96 -5.70 -3.32
C VAL A 195 -8.79 -5.70 -2.03
N ALA A 196 -8.27 -6.26 -0.94
CA ALA A 196 -8.93 -6.19 0.37
C ALA A 196 -9.14 -4.73 0.79
N GLY A 197 -8.16 -3.85 0.58
CA GLY A 197 -8.26 -2.41 0.80
C GLY A 197 -9.41 -1.78 0.00
N LEU A 198 -9.59 -2.16 -1.26
CA LEU A 198 -10.70 -1.69 -2.10
C LEU A 198 -12.07 -2.12 -1.52
N LEU A 199 -12.17 -3.34 -0.98
CA LEU A 199 -13.38 -3.83 -0.33
C LEU A 199 -13.66 -3.08 0.97
N VAL A 200 -12.63 -2.82 1.79
CA VAL A 200 -12.75 -2.08 3.04
C VAL A 200 -13.11 -0.61 2.78
N ALA A 201 -12.60 0.00 1.72
CA ALA A 201 -12.94 1.37 1.32
C ALA A 201 -14.43 1.59 1.03
N ARG A 202 -15.22 0.51 0.83
CA ARG A 202 -16.69 0.57 0.70
C ARG A 202 -17.40 0.70 2.05
N ARG A 203 -16.70 0.48 3.16
CA ARG A 203 -17.26 0.55 4.53
C ARG A 203 -16.96 1.89 5.24
N VAL A 204 -16.14 2.71 4.63
CA VAL A 204 -15.83 4.07 5.02
C VAL A 204 -16.82 5.05 4.37
#